data_3b620902760d3d4899094341810cb275
#
_entry.id   3b620902760d3d4899094341810cb275
#
_cell.length_a   1.000
_cell.length_b   1.000
_cell.length_c   1.000
_cell.angle_alpha   90.00
_cell.angle_beta   90.00
_cell.angle_gamma   90.00
#
_symmetry.space_group_name_H-M   'P 1'
#
loop_
_entity.id
_entity.type
_entity.pdbx_description
1 polymer ?
#
loop_
_entity_poly.entity_id
_entity_poly.type
_entity_poly.pdbx_seq_one_letter_code
_entity_poly.pdbx_strand_id
1 'polypeptide(L)'
;EQYLGGEYGTADDVSAEKASVFYALDRFAASNDIQAALDAGKIVVANRFTLSNMGHQGAKVADQTARAKLYQWIDAFEHETLGVPRPDMNIILTIPHSVAQANIDRRSRSDNRAKDIHEANDDFMRRSIDVYYELSELFDTCQEVKCEADETTMKTPEEIHETIWNIVTKLRSK
;
A
#
# COMPACT_ATOMS: atom_id res chain seq x y z
N GLU A 1 -0.44 4.57 15.29
CA GLU A 1 0.34 3.65 16.16
C GLU A 1 -0.58 2.75 16.98
N GLN A 2 -1.61 3.27 17.69
CA GLN A 2 -2.51 2.52 18.57
C GLN A 2 -3.19 1.31 17.90
N TYR A 3 -3.71 1.47 16.66
CA TYR A 3 -4.33 0.37 15.92
C TYR A 3 -3.33 -0.75 15.62
N LEU A 4 -2.15 -0.42 15.11
CA LEU A 4 -1.10 -1.40 14.83
C LEU A 4 -0.52 -2.03 16.11
N GLY A 5 -0.59 -1.33 17.22
CA GLY A 5 -0.24 -1.82 18.56
C GLY A 5 -1.27 -2.76 19.19
N GLY A 6 -2.43 -2.94 18.51
CA GLY A 6 -3.49 -3.84 19.00
C GLY A 6 -4.36 -3.27 20.11
N GLU A 7 -4.32 -1.95 20.40
CA GLU A 7 -5.14 -1.33 21.46
C GLU A 7 -6.65 -1.42 21.17
N TYR A 8 -7.05 -1.63 19.90
CA TYR A 8 -8.44 -1.81 19.47
C TYR A 8 -8.82 -3.27 19.17
N GLY A 9 -7.97 -4.23 19.56
CA GLY A 9 -8.13 -5.65 19.25
C GLY A 9 -7.20 -6.13 18.14
N THR A 10 -7.44 -7.35 17.68
CA THR A 10 -6.70 -7.95 16.55
C THR A 10 -7.08 -7.31 15.22
N ALA A 11 -6.36 -7.64 14.15
CA ALA A 11 -6.69 -7.19 12.81
C ALA A 11 -8.10 -7.61 12.36
N ASP A 12 -8.61 -8.73 12.88
CA ASP A 12 -9.93 -9.28 12.54
C ASP A 12 -11.05 -8.66 13.40
N ASP A 13 -10.74 -8.13 14.60
CA ASP A 13 -11.74 -7.48 15.48
C ASP A 13 -12.15 -6.09 14.96
N VAL A 14 -11.31 -5.44 14.17
CA VAL A 14 -11.58 -4.12 13.59
C VAL A 14 -11.99 -4.28 12.14
N SER A 15 -13.23 -3.91 11.80
CA SER A 15 -13.72 -4.01 10.42
C SER A 15 -12.86 -3.19 9.44
N ALA A 16 -12.91 -3.58 8.16
CA ALA A 16 -12.16 -2.90 7.10
C ALA A 16 -12.44 -1.39 7.05
N GLU A 17 -13.70 -0.99 7.18
CA GLU A 17 -14.11 0.43 7.14
C GLU A 17 -13.58 1.19 8.35
N LYS A 18 -13.69 0.62 9.58
CA LYS A 18 -13.16 1.27 10.79
C LYS A 18 -11.65 1.46 10.73
N ALA A 19 -10.93 0.43 10.30
CA ALA A 19 -9.48 0.52 10.14
C ALA A 19 -9.09 1.54 9.06
N SER A 20 -9.85 1.61 7.95
CA SER A 20 -9.64 2.60 6.87
C SER A 20 -9.70 4.03 7.38
N VAL A 21 -10.61 4.36 8.31
CA VAL A 21 -10.74 5.71 8.85
C VAL A 21 -9.46 6.17 9.55
N PHE A 22 -8.80 5.32 10.33
CA PHE A 22 -7.55 5.69 11.01
C PHE A 22 -6.46 6.10 10.03
N TYR A 23 -6.30 5.35 8.93
CA TYR A 23 -5.30 5.65 7.91
C TYR A 23 -5.69 6.86 7.06
N ALA A 24 -6.99 7.05 6.79
CA ALA A 24 -7.49 8.22 6.07
C ALA A 24 -7.25 9.52 6.86
N LEU A 25 -7.48 9.52 8.17
CA LEU A 25 -7.25 10.69 9.03
C LEU A 25 -5.75 11.03 9.14
N ASP A 26 -4.87 10.03 9.13
CA ASP A 26 -3.43 10.26 9.10
C ASP A 26 -3.00 10.98 7.81
N ARG A 27 -3.52 10.57 6.66
CA ARG A 27 -3.28 11.26 5.39
C ARG A 27 -3.93 12.62 5.31
N PHE A 28 -5.13 12.78 5.86
CA PHE A 28 -5.78 14.08 5.97
C PHE A 28 -4.93 15.06 6.78
N ALA A 29 -4.33 14.63 7.87
CA ALA A 29 -3.43 15.48 8.66
C ALA A 29 -2.21 15.98 7.85
N ALA A 30 -1.73 15.19 6.87
CA ALA A 30 -0.63 15.56 5.99
C ALA A 30 -1.06 16.32 4.73
N SER A 31 -2.37 16.42 4.44
CA SER A 31 -2.88 16.93 3.14
C SER A 31 -2.46 18.34 2.83
N ASN A 32 -2.45 19.24 3.83
CA ASN A 32 -2.09 20.63 3.62
C ASN A 32 -0.62 20.78 3.22
N ASP A 33 0.29 20.02 3.82
CA ASP A 33 1.72 20.05 3.50
C ASP A 33 1.97 19.46 2.11
N ILE A 34 1.26 18.39 1.77
CA ILE A 34 1.29 17.78 0.44
C ILE A 34 0.82 18.78 -0.61
N GLN A 35 -0.34 19.42 -0.40
CA GLN A 35 -0.89 20.39 -1.34
C GLN A 35 0.04 21.60 -1.50
N ALA A 36 0.57 22.14 -0.43
CA ALA A 36 1.52 23.25 -0.50
C ALA A 36 2.80 22.90 -1.29
N ALA A 37 3.27 21.65 -1.18
CA ALA A 37 4.39 21.18 -1.96
C ALA A 37 4.06 21.06 -3.46
N LEU A 38 2.88 20.55 -3.79
CA LEU A 38 2.39 20.45 -5.17
C LEU A 38 2.19 21.82 -5.80
N ASP A 39 1.58 22.76 -5.08
CA ASP A 39 1.36 24.16 -5.52
C ASP A 39 2.70 24.88 -5.77
N ALA A 40 3.76 24.51 -5.06
CA ALA A 40 5.11 24.98 -5.27
C ALA A 40 5.83 24.29 -6.45
N GLY A 41 5.15 23.43 -7.22
CA GLY A 41 5.69 22.68 -8.35
C GLY A 41 6.66 21.56 -7.97
N LYS A 42 6.61 21.09 -6.73
CA LYS A 42 7.45 19.99 -6.25
C LYS A 42 6.83 18.63 -6.61
N ILE A 43 7.68 17.62 -6.71
CA ILE A 43 7.26 16.23 -6.76
C ILE A 43 7.12 15.72 -5.33
N VAL A 44 5.98 15.14 -5.02
CA VAL A 44 5.73 14.50 -3.73
C VAL A 44 5.77 12.98 -3.92
N VAL A 45 6.61 12.31 -3.16
CA VAL A 45 6.70 10.85 -3.12
C VAL A 45 6.25 10.37 -1.75
N ALA A 46 5.17 9.62 -1.70
CA ALA A 46 4.63 9.04 -0.48
C ALA A 46 4.93 7.54 -0.42
N ASN A 47 5.52 7.08 0.68
CA ASN A 47 5.62 5.65 0.97
C ASN A 47 4.33 5.20 1.64
N ARG A 48 3.52 4.43 0.89
CA ARG A 48 2.14 4.07 1.20
C ARG A 48 1.19 5.27 1.19
N PHE A 49 0.10 5.13 0.46
CA PHE A 49 -0.94 6.14 0.36
C PHE A 49 -2.32 5.47 0.31
N THR A 50 -3.35 6.08 -0.28
CA THR A 50 -4.73 5.57 -0.33
C THR A 50 -4.82 4.13 -0.84
N LEU A 51 -4.08 3.79 -1.90
CA LEU A 51 -4.05 2.44 -2.46
C LEU A 51 -3.56 1.40 -1.43
N SER A 52 -2.65 1.76 -0.54
CA SER A 52 -2.20 0.86 0.54
C SER A 52 -3.30 0.60 1.57
N ASN A 53 -4.18 1.57 1.82
CA ASN A 53 -5.36 1.36 2.65
C ASN A 53 -6.30 0.35 1.99
N MET A 54 -6.61 0.55 0.69
CA MET A 54 -7.42 -0.39 -0.09
C MET A 54 -6.82 -1.81 -0.07
N GLY A 55 -5.52 -1.95 -0.27
CA GLY A 55 -4.81 -3.24 -0.27
C GLY A 55 -4.96 -4.01 1.04
N HIS A 56 -4.67 -3.36 2.15
CA HIS A 56 -4.74 -4.01 3.46
C HIS A 56 -6.18 -4.26 3.93
N GLN A 57 -7.08 -3.33 3.70
CA GLN A 57 -8.46 -3.52 4.14
C GLN A 57 -9.23 -4.45 3.18
N GLY A 58 -8.92 -4.42 1.90
CA GLY A 58 -9.47 -5.37 0.91
C GLY A 58 -9.13 -6.82 1.24
N ALA A 59 -7.94 -7.10 1.77
CA ALA A 59 -7.53 -8.44 2.20
C ALA A 59 -8.41 -9.04 3.33
N LYS A 60 -9.16 -8.21 4.04
CA LYS A 60 -10.15 -8.65 5.06
C LYS A 60 -11.49 -9.05 4.46
N VAL A 61 -11.77 -8.70 3.21
CA VAL A 61 -13.06 -8.88 2.56
C VAL A 61 -12.95 -9.96 1.50
N ALA A 62 -13.54 -11.13 1.74
CA ALA A 62 -13.43 -12.28 0.84
C ALA A 62 -14.25 -12.10 -0.46
N ASP A 63 -15.43 -11.48 -0.37
CA ASP A 63 -16.32 -11.27 -1.53
C ASP A 63 -15.81 -10.13 -2.42
N GLN A 64 -15.57 -10.40 -3.70
CA GLN A 64 -15.03 -9.45 -4.66
C GLN A 64 -15.95 -8.23 -4.88
N THR A 65 -17.26 -8.44 -4.89
CA THR A 65 -18.21 -7.34 -5.06
C THR A 65 -18.20 -6.41 -3.85
N ALA A 66 -18.12 -6.98 -2.64
CA ALA A 66 -18.00 -6.20 -1.42
C ALA A 66 -16.66 -5.46 -1.37
N ARG A 67 -15.56 -6.08 -1.84
CA ARG A 67 -14.25 -5.40 -1.95
C ARG A 67 -14.32 -4.20 -2.90
N ALA A 68 -14.92 -4.35 -4.08
CA ALA A 68 -15.08 -3.26 -5.03
C ALA A 68 -15.85 -2.07 -4.42
N LYS A 69 -16.91 -2.34 -3.65
CA LYS A 69 -17.65 -1.31 -2.91
C LYS A 69 -16.79 -0.64 -1.83
N LEU A 70 -15.97 -1.42 -1.12
CA LEU A 70 -15.04 -0.89 -0.13
C LEU A 70 -14.02 0.05 -0.78
N TYR A 71 -13.46 -0.29 -1.94
CA TYR A 71 -12.52 0.56 -2.66
C TYR A 71 -13.16 1.88 -3.09
N GLN A 72 -14.36 1.83 -3.66
CA GLN A 72 -15.12 3.04 -4.02
C GLN A 72 -15.40 3.92 -2.80
N TRP A 73 -15.75 3.30 -1.68
CA TRP A 73 -16.00 4.04 -0.44
C TRP A 73 -14.72 4.67 0.12
N ILE A 74 -13.59 3.95 0.14
CA ILE A 74 -12.30 4.50 0.59
C ILE A 74 -11.88 5.67 -0.32
N ASP A 75 -12.01 5.51 -1.63
CA ASP A 75 -11.66 6.55 -2.60
C ASP A 75 -12.47 7.83 -2.39
N ALA A 76 -13.80 7.70 -2.31
CA ALA A 76 -14.70 8.84 -2.07
C ALA A 76 -14.47 9.46 -0.68
N PHE A 77 -14.26 8.65 0.34
CA PHE A 77 -14.03 9.14 1.69
C PHE A 77 -12.72 9.95 1.79
N GLU A 78 -11.62 9.45 1.25
CA GLU A 78 -10.33 10.13 1.33
C GLU A 78 -10.26 11.34 0.40
N HIS A 79 -10.65 11.19 -0.85
CA HIS A 79 -10.43 12.23 -1.86
C HIS A 79 -11.59 13.23 -1.98
N GLU A 80 -12.84 12.79 -1.82
CA GLU A 80 -14.01 13.68 -1.96
C GLU A 80 -14.47 14.24 -0.62
N THR A 81 -14.47 13.44 0.45
CA THR A 81 -14.95 13.89 1.77
C THR A 81 -13.85 14.62 2.55
N LEU A 82 -12.65 14.03 2.63
CA LEU A 82 -11.52 14.59 3.38
C LEU A 82 -10.65 15.54 2.53
N GLY A 83 -10.76 15.52 1.20
CA GLY A 83 -9.97 16.37 0.31
C GLY A 83 -8.49 15.99 0.24
N VAL A 84 -8.13 14.75 0.53
CA VAL A 84 -6.76 14.26 0.35
C VAL A 84 -6.40 14.33 -1.14
N PRO A 85 -5.26 14.93 -1.54
CA PRO A 85 -4.87 15.03 -2.93
C PRO A 85 -4.80 13.65 -3.60
N ARG A 86 -5.31 13.53 -4.83
CA ARG A 86 -5.20 12.29 -5.61
C ARG A 86 -3.78 12.13 -6.14
N PRO A 87 -3.19 10.94 -6.06
CA PRO A 87 -1.90 10.69 -6.68
C PRO A 87 -2.03 10.64 -8.22
N ASP A 88 -1.07 11.24 -8.93
CA ASP A 88 -0.98 11.12 -10.39
C ASP A 88 -0.60 9.70 -10.81
N MET A 89 0.14 9.00 -9.95
CA MET A 89 0.59 7.63 -10.19
C MET A 89 0.75 6.86 -8.88
N ASN A 90 0.38 5.59 -8.91
CA ASN A 90 0.66 4.62 -7.88
C ASN A 90 1.65 3.58 -8.41
N ILE A 91 2.76 3.37 -7.71
CA ILE A 91 3.73 2.32 -8.02
C ILE A 91 3.54 1.19 -7.03
N ILE A 92 3.20 0.01 -7.55
CA ILE A 92 3.03 -1.20 -6.74
C ILE A 92 4.26 -2.08 -6.93
N LEU A 93 4.99 -2.31 -5.84
CA LEU A 93 6.12 -3.22 -5.82
C LEU A 93 5.61 -4.62 -5.53
N THR A 94 5.71 -5.51 -6.50
CA THR A 94 5.24 -6.89 -6.38
C THR A 94 6.39 -7.85 -6.18
N ILE A 95 6.18 -8.86 -5.33
CA ILE A 95 7.09 -9.99 -5.10
C ILE A 95 6.28 -11.27 -4.88
N PRO A 96 6.78 -12.45 -5.26
CA PRO A 96 6.17 -13.72 -4.90
C PRO A 96 6.07 -13.89 -3.38
N HIS A 97 5.01 -14.55 -2.92
CA HIS A 97 4.78 -14.78 -1.50
C HIS A 97 5.97 -15.46 -0.80
N SER A 98 6.59 -16.47 -1.45
CA SER A 98 7.77 -17.17 -0.92
C SER A 98 8.94 -16.22 -0.65
N VAL A 99 9.18 -15.28 -1.54
CA VAL A 99 10.24 -14.26 -1.41
C VAL A 99 9.89 -13.26 -0.31
N ALA A 100 8.62 -12.83 -0.23
CA ALA A 100 8.14 -11.95 0.84
C ALA A 100 8.37 -12.57 2.23
N GLN A 101 7.97 -13.83 2.40
CA GLN A 101 8.12 -14.56 3.65
C GLN A 101 9.59 -14.72 4.04
N ALA A 102 10.46 -15.11 3.10
CA ALA A 102 11.90 -15.23 3.34
C ALA A 102 12.54 -13.90 3.80
N ASN A 103 12.10 -12.78 3.21
CA ASN A 103 12.56 -11.45 3.59
C ASN A 103 12.11 -11.04 5.00
N ILE A 104 10.86 -11.31 5.36
CA ILE A 104 10.33 -11.05 6.71
C ILE A 104 11.10 -11.86 7.75
N ASP A 105 11.31 -13.16 7.50
CA ASP A 105 12.04 -14.03 8.40
C ASP A 105 13.50 -13.61 8.57
N ARG A 106 14.15 -13.17 7.49
CA ARG A 106 15.51 -12.63 7.53
C ARG A 106 15.57 -11.35 8.36
N ARG A 107 14.66 -10.38 8.12
CA ARG A 107 14.60 -9.12 8.87
C ARG A 107 14.31 -9.34 10.35
N SER A 108 13.40 -10.23 10.68
CA SER A 108 13.08 -10.56 12.06
C SER A 108 14.28 -11.11 12.83
N ARG A 109 15.15 -11.88 12.15
CA ARG A 109 16.38 -12.41 12.75
C ARG A 109 17.50 -11.37 12.85
N SER A 110 17.68 -10.51 11.81
CA SER A 110 18.75 -9.51 11.81
C SER A 110 18.51 -8.35 12.76
N ASP A 111 17.28 -7.86 12.81
CA ASP A 111 16.93 -6.61 13.48
C ASP A 111 16.28 -6.83 14.85
N ASN A 112 16.13 -8.11 15.27
CA ASN A 112 15.42 -8.51 16.49
C ASN A 112 14.04 -7.82 16.63
N ARG A 113 13.37 -7.58 15.49
CA ARG A 113 12.09 -6.89 15.40
C ARG A 113 10.96 -7.91 15.35
N ALA A 114 10.02 -7.81 16.27
CA ALA A 114 8.80 -8.62 16.24
C ALA A 114 8.01 -8.36 14.94
N LYS A 115 7.40 -9.41 14.40
CA LYS A 115 6.42 -9.29 13.31
C LYS A 115 5.23 -8.48 13.80
N ASP A 116 4.70 -7.59 12.97
CA ASP A 116 3.44 -6.92 13.28
C ASP A 116 2.25 -7.88 13.13
N ILE A 117 1.05 -7.41 13.49
CA ILE A 117 -0.17 -8.23 13.47
C ILE A 117 -0.52 -8.75 12.06
N HIS A 118 -0.09 -8.07 11.01
CA HIS A 118 -0.31 -8.48 9.61
C HIS A 118 0.76 -9.46 9.14
N GLU A 119 2.02 -9.20 9.46
CA GLU A 119 3.16 -10.07 9.14
C GLU A 119 3.11 -11.44 9.84
N ALA A 120 2.42 -11.52 10.96
CA ALA A 120 2.24 -12.76 11.71
C ALA A 120 1.19 -13.71 11.11
N ASN A 121 0.35 -13.21 10.18
CA ASN A 121 -0.74 -13.98 9.56
C ASN A 121 -0.42 -14.26 8.08
N ASP A 122 0.04 -15.48 7.78
CA ASP A 122 0.43 -15.91 6.43
C ASP A 122 -0.74 -15.85 5.42
N ASP A 123 -1.93 -16.27 5.83
CA ASP A 123 -3.13 -16.22 4.98
C ASP A 123 -3.54 -14.78 4.67
N PHE A 124 -3.39 -13.87 5.62
CA PHE A 124 -3.64 -12.46 5.38
C PHE A 124 -2.62 -11.89 4.40
N MET A 125 -1.35 -12.25 4.51
CA MET A 125 -0.31 -11.82 3.57
C MET A 125 -0.58 -12.30 2.14
N ARG A 126 -0.97 -13.57 1.96
CA ARG A 126 -1.34 -14.11 0.64
C ARG A 126 -2.50 -13.31 0.03
N ARG A 127 -3.59 -13.13 0.79
CA ARG A 127 -4.74 -12.33 0.34
C ARG A 127 -4.35 -10.89 0.02
N SER A 128 -3.43 -10.29 0.79
CA SER A 128 -2.95 -8.94 0.50
C SER A 128 -2.23 -8.85 -0.84
N ILE A 129 -1.39 -9.83 -1.16
CA ILE A 129 -0.70 -9.92 -2.46
C ILE A 129 -1.72 -10.00 -3.59
N ASP A 130 -2.70 -10.91 -3.50
CA ASP A 130 -3.75 -11.08 -4.51
C ASP A 130 -4.55 -9.78 -4.72
N VAL A 131 -4.86 -9.09 -3.62
CA VAL A 131 -5.57 -7.80 -3.66
C VAL A 131 -4.74 -6.70 -4.32
N TYR A 132 -3.42 -6.65 -4.10
CA TYR A 132 -2.58 -5.69 -4.80
C TYR A 132 -2.49 -5.95 -6.31
N TYR A 133 -2.50 -7.19 -6.75
CA TYR A 133 -2.65 -7.52 -8.18
C TYR A 133 -4.02 -7.06 -8.71
N GLU A 134 -5.11 -7.33 -7.99
CA GLU A 134 -6.47 -6.85 -8.35
C GLU A 134 -6.49 -5.31 -8.48
N LEU A 135 -5.90 -4.59 -7.53
CA LEU A 135 -5.84 -3.13 -7.56
C LEU A 135 -4.98 -2.59 -8.72
N SER A 136 -3.91 -3.29 -9.10
CA SER A 136 -3.08 -2.89 -10.23
C SER A 136 -3.82 -2.98 -11.57
N GLU A 137 -4.80 -3.87 -11.67
CA GLU A 137 -5.66 -4.01 -12.86
C GLU A 137 -6.86 -3.05 -12.85
N LEU A 138 -7.34 -2.68 -11.66
CA LEU A 138 -8.54 -1.83 -11.51
C LEU A 138 -8.26 -0.33 -11.70
N PHE A 139 -7.05 0.13 -11.40
CA PHE A 139 -6.73 1.55 -11.43
C PHE A 139 -5.70 1.86 -12.52
N ASP A 140 -6.09 2.60 -13.55
CA ASP A 140 -5.24 3.02 -14.66
C ASP A 140 -4.02 3.84 -14.22
N THR A 141 -4.07 4.43 -13.02
CA THR A 141 -2.95 5.17 -12.42
C THR A 141 -1.88 4.26 -11.82
N CYS A 142 -2.11 2.93 -11.78
CA CYS A 142 -1.18 1.98 -11.21
C CYS A 142 -0.11 1.54 -12.21
N GLN A 143 1.12 1.44 -11.71
CA GLN A 143 2.24 0.82 -12.41
C GLN A 143 2.83 -0.29 -11.54
N GLU A 144 2.79 -1.51 -12.04
CA GLU A 144 3.45 -2.64 -11.39
C GLU A 144 4.96 -2.60 -11.64
N VAL A 145 5.74 -2.81 -10.58
CA VAL A 145 7.19 -3.02 -10.64
C VAL A 145 7.50 -4.35 -9.98
N LYS A 146 7.85 -5.34 -10.80
CA LYS A 146 8.27 -6.67 -10.34
C LYS A 146 9.64 -6.62 -9.71
N CYS A 147 9.70 -6.89 -8.41
CA CYS A 147 10.94 -6.82 -7.62
C CYS A 147 11.70 -8.14 -7.56
N GLU A 148 11.12 -9.23 -8.03
CA GLU A 148 11.82 -10.52 -8.18
C GLU A 148 12.75 -10.52 -9.38
N ALA A 149 13.94 -11.12 -9.22
CA ALA A 149 14.83 -11.47 -10.32
C ALA A 149 14.47 -12.85 -10.90
N ASP A 150 14.04 -13.76 -10.03
CA ASP A 150 13.52 -15.09 -10.33
C ASP A 150 12.53 -15.54 -9.22
N GLU A 151 12.08 -16.80 -9.24
CA GLU A 151 11.08 -17.35 -8.29
C GLU A 151 11.55 -17.34 -6.82
N THR A 152 12.82 -17.15 -6.56
CA THR A 152 13.44 -17.29 -5.23
C THR A 152 14.25 -16.08 -4.79
N THR A 153 14.61 -15.19 -5.70
CA THR A 153 15.52 -14.08 -5.44
C THR A 153 14.91 -12.73 -5.84
N MET A 154 15.34 -11.71 -5.13
CA MET A 154 14.97 -10.33 -5.44
C MET A 154 16.03 -9.67 -6.32
N LYS A 155 15.59 -8.73 -7.14
CA LYS A 155 16.46 -7.70 -7.73
C LYS A 155 17.13 -6.88 -6.64
N THR A 156 18.25 -6.30 -6.96
CA THR A 156 18.91 -5.36 -6.07
C THR A 156 18.08 -4.09 -5.89
N PRO A 157 18.24 -3.36 -4.77
CA PRO A 157 17.59 -2.06 -4.59
C PRO A 157 17.89 -1.09 -5.73
N GLU A 158 19.09 -1.13 -6.30
CA GLU A 158 19.54 -0.30 -7.41
C GLU A 158 18.77 -0.60 -8.70
N GLU A 159 18.56 -1.88 -9.05
CA GLU A 159 17.78 -2.30 -10.23
C GLU A 159 16.31 -1.91 -10.10
N ILE A 160 15.74 -2.06 -8.89
CA ILE A 160 14.36 -1.63 -8.61
C ILE A 160 14.27 -0.11 -8.70
N HIS A 161 15.23 0.61 -8.13
CA HIS A 161 15.31 2.07 -8.18
C HIS A 161 15.39 2.58 -9.62
N GLU A 162 16.25 2.02 -10.47
CA GLU A 162 16.34 2.39 -11.88
C GLU A 162 15.02 2.21 -12.62
N THR A 163 14.31 1.12 -12.35
CA THR A 163 12.99 0.87 -12.93
C THR A 163 12.00 1.96 -12.53
N ILE A 164 11.92 2.28 -11.23
CA ILE A 164 11.05 3.33 -10.69
C ILE A 164 11.44 4.69 -11.26
N TRP A 165 12.74 5.01 -11.31
CA TRP A 165 13.23 6.27 -11.83
C TRP A 165 12.84 6.50 -13.29
N ASN A 166 12.93 5.47 -14.12
CA ASN A 166 12.50 5.53 -15.52
C ASN A 166 11.00 5.78 -15.65
N ILE A 167 10.17 5.19 -14.79
CA ILE A 167 8.72 5.42 -14.76
C ILE A 167 8.42 6.88 -14.38
N VAL A 168 8.99 7.38 -13.29
CA VAL A 168 8.79 8.75 -12.81
C VAL A 168 9.29 9.79 -13.83
N THR A 169 10.43 9.54 -14.47
CA THR A 169 10.98 10.45 -15.46
C THR A 169 10.07 10.57 -16.69
N LYS A 170 9.47 9.47 -17.14
CA LYS A 170 8.48 9.47 -18.23
C LYS A 170 7.20 10.24 -17.86
N LEU A 171 6.75 10.14 -16.61
CA LEU A 171 5.59 10.89 -16.14
C LEU A 171 5.83 12.40 -16.19
N ARG A 172 7.04 12.85 -15.82
CA ARG A 172 7.43 14.28 -15.85
C ARG A 172 7.56 14.87 -17.25
N SER A 173 7.70 14.03 -18.25
CA SER A 173 7.90 14.46 -19.65
C SER A 173 6.59 14.67 -20.42
N LYS A 174 5.46 14.34 -19.79
CA LYS A 174 4.10 14.56 -20.32
C LYS A 174 3.54 15.88 -19.80
#